data_a446583b95bfa6722da2d3f2a74f1b1e
#
_entry.id   a446583b95bfa6722da2d3f2a74f1b1e
#
_cell.length_a   1.000
_cell.length_b   1.000
_cell.length_c   1.000
_cell.angle_alpha   90.00
_cell.angle_beta   90.00
_cell.angle_gamma   90.00
#
_symmetry.space_group_name_H-M   'P 1'
#
loop_
_entity.id
_entity.type
_entity.pdbx_description
1 polymer ?
#
loop_
_entity_poly.entity_id
_entity_poly.type
_entity_poly.pdbx_seq_one_letter_code
_entity_poly.pdbx_strand_id
1 'polypeptide(L)'
;MHILADVFTGITMLHTKLGYKQQHLDNAAYKLSKAYRDLPVDQDPKKDDYILALHQTYRRLLEEKNKVQADYDFACDLALRLIDRIEDDTIATGLQLYGVNRLSWRATAECLGVQDIQRRCEDYLNNNHEQEDFYF
;
A
#
# COMPACT_ATOMS: atom_id res chain seq x y z
N MET A 1 -20.00 -7.60 10.96
CA MET A 1 -18.58 -7.19 10.74
C MET A 1 -18.10 -7.75 9.41
N HIS A 2 -17.52 -6.92 8.57
CA HIS A 2 -17.12 -7.30 7.21
C HIS A 2 -15.58 -7.35 7.15
N ILE A 3 -15.01 -8.49 7.52
CA ILE A 3 -13.55 -8.63 7.65
C ILE A 3 -12.85 -8.28 6.33
N LEU A 4 -13.30 -8.82 5.20
CA LEU A 4 -12.66 -8.54 3.91
C LEU A 4 -12.81 -7.06 3.51
N ALA A 5 -13.98 -6.46 3.72
CA ALA A 5 -14.17 -5.03 3.45
C ALA A 5 -13.26 -4.18 4.34
N ASP A 6 -13.10 -4.55 5.60
CA ASP A 6 -12.19 -3.85 6.53
C ASP A 6 -10.73 -4.00 6.10
N VAL A 7 -10.33 -5.18 5.63
CA VAL A 7 -8.98 -5.41 5.09
C VAL A 7 -8.75 -4.53 3.87
N PHE A 8 -9.71 -4.41 2.96
CA PHE A 8 -9.60 -3.54 1.79
C PHE A 8 -9.45 -2.07 2.19
N THR A 9 -10.20 -1.63 3.19
CA THR A 9 -10.04 -0.27 3.75
C THR A 9 -8.63 -0.07 4.29
N GLY A 10 -8.11 -1.05 5.02
CA GLY A 10 -6.75 -1.04 5.54
C GLY A 10 -5.70 -0.97 4.43
N ILE A 11 -5.86 -1.74 3.36
CA ILE A 11 -4.98 -1.72 2.19
C ILE A 11 -4.96 -0.32 1.57
N THR A 12 -6.12 0.30 1.40
CA THR A 12 -6.23 1.66 0.85
C THR A 12 -5.49 2.68 1.72
N MET A 13 -5.70 2.62 3.02
CA MET A 13 -5.04 3.51 3.98
C MET A 13 -3.51 3.32 3.96
N LEU A 14 -3.04 2.08 3.95
CA LEU A 14 -1.61 1.77 3.90
C LEU A 14 -0.98 2.19 2.57
N HIS A 15 -1.68 2.02 1.47
CA HIS A 15 -1.21 2.48 0.16
C HIS A 15 -1.03 4.00 0.15
N THR A 16 -1.99 4.74 0.68
CA THR A 16 -1.89 6.21 0.81
C THR A 16 -0.70 6.59 1.69
N LYS A 17 -0.54 5.91 2.83
CA LYS A 17 0.57 6.15 3.75
C LYS A 17 1.93 5.87 3.10
N LEU A 18 2.02 4.79 2.30
CA LEU A 18 3.22 4.47 1.52
C LEU A 18 3.58 5.61 0.56
N GLY A 19 2.58 6.18 -0.12
CA GLY A 19 2.79 7.31 -1.02
C GLY A 19 3.42 8.50 -0.31
N TYR A 20 2.93 8.85 0.87
CA TYR A 20 3.51 9.92 1.69
C TYR A 20 4.93 9.60 2.16
N LYS A 21 5.16 8.36 2.62
CA LYS A 21 6.50 7.93 3.05
C LYS A 21 7.49 7.96 1.90
N GLN A 22 7.08 7.53 0.71
CA GLN A 22 7.92 7.60 -0.48
C GLN A 22 8.25 9.04 -0.85
N GLN A 23 7.28 9.95 -0.77
CA GLN A 23 7.50 11.36 -1.05
C GLN A 23 8.49 11.99 -0.07
N HIS A 24 8.37 11.68 1.23
CA HIS A 24 9.29 12.16 2.24
C HIS A 24 10.72 11.63 1.99
N LEU A 25 10.81 10.37 1.59
CA LEU A 25 12.08 9.73 1.28
C LEU A 25 12.73 10.38 0.04
N ASP A 26 11.95 10.63 -1.01
CA ASP A 26 12.42 11.29 -2.23
C ASP A 26 12.92 12.70 -1.94
N ASN A 27 12.21 13.45 -1.09
CA ASN A 27 12.63 14.79 -0.65
C ASN A 27 13.94 14.74 0.13
N ALA A 28 14.11 13.75 1.02
CA ALA A 28 15.34 13.57 1.77
C ALA A 28 16.51 13.19 0.86
N ALA A 29 16.27 12.32 -0.13
CA ALA A 29 17.26 11.93 -1.13
C ALA A 29 17.71 13.15 -1.97
N TYR A 30 16.75 14.00 -2.34
CA TYR A 30 17.05 15.22 -3.09
C TYR A 30 17.94 16.16 -2.27
N LYS A 31 17.59 16.40 -1.00
CA LYS A 31 18.37 17.25 -0.11
C LYS A 31 19.80 16.72 0.06
N LEU A 32 19.93 15.41 0.20
CA LEU A 32 21.23 14.75 0.35
C LEU A 32 22.07 14.89 -0.91
N SER A 33 21.48 14.65 -2.10
CA SER A 33 22.15 14.82 -3.39
C SER A 33 22.60 16.27 -3.59
N LYS A 34 21.75 17.22 -3.23
CA LYS A 34 22.08 18.64 -3.33
C LYS A 34 23.22 19.02 -2.40
N ALA A 35 23.21 18.51 -1.16
CA ALA A 35 24.27 18.77 -0.20
C ALA A 35 25.64 18.27 -0.69
N TYR A 36 25.70 17.09 -1.31
CA TYR A 36 26.93 16.57 -1.91
C TYR A 36 27.37 17.41 -3.11
N ARG A 37 26.43 17.83 -3.95
CA ARG A 37 26.73 18.63 -5.13
C ARG A 37 27.30 19.99 -4.78
N ASP A 38 26.81 20.59 -3.68
CA ASP A 38 27.19 21.91 -3.21
C ASP A 38 28.35 21.88 -2.21
N LEU A 39 29.03 20.73 -2.05
CA LEU A 39 30.19 20.62 -1.18
C LEU A 39 31.31 21.59 -1.65
N PRO A 40 31.81 22.45 -0.78
CA PRO A 40 32.93 23.29 -1.13
C PRO A 40 34.21 22.46 -1.27
N VAL A 41 35.16 23.00 -2.02
CA VAL A 41 36.49 22.40 -2.16
C VAL A 41 37.22 22.34 -0.81
N ASP A 42 36.92 23.29 0.09
CA ASP A 42 37.43 23.33 1.44
C ASP A 42 36.54 22.56 2.40
N GLN A 43 37.12 21.70 3.20
CA GLN A 43 36.37 20.93 4.20
C GLN A 43 35.90 21.87 5.32
N ASP A 44 34.56 22.02 5.42
CA ASP A 44 33.93 22.73 6.51
C ASP A 44 33.32 21.69 7.47
N PRO A 45 33.78 21.57 8.73
CA PRO A 45 33.25 20.61 9.69
C PRO A 45 31.74 20.75 9.92
N LYS A 46 31.17 21.95 9.81
CA LYS A 46 29.74 22.19 9.96
C LYS A 46 28.93 21.53 8.84
N LYS A 47 29.50 21.49 7.62
CA LYS A 47 28.85 20.83 6.49
C LYS A 47 28.92 19.33 6.60
N ASP A 48 29.99 18.78 7.15
CA ASP A 48 30.06 17.33 7.41
C ASP A 48 29.01 16.91 8.41
N ASP A 49 28.78 17.69 9.47
CA ASP A 49 27.74 17.44 10.44
C ASP A 49 26.34 17.54 9.80
N TYR A 50 26.14 18.48 8.91
CA TYR A 50 24.88 18.66 8.18
C TYR A 50 24.58 17.44 7.28
N ILE A 51 25.60 16.98 6.54
CA ILE A 51 25.47 15.80 5.67
C ILE A 51 25.18 14.55 6.51
N LEU A 52 25.87 14.39 7.65
CA LEU A 52 25.60 13.28 8.56
C LEU A 52 24.15 13.30 9.05
N ALA A 53 23.64 14.47 9.43
CA ALA A 53 22.25 14.63 9.85
C ALA A 53 21.25 14.27 8.74
N LEU A 54 21.56 14.63 7.48
CA LEU A 54 20.74 14.25 6.33
C LEU A 54 20.74 12.75 6.10
N HIS A 55 21.88 12.08 6.24
CA HIS A 55 21.97 10.61 6.15
C HIS A 55 21.14 9.94 7.25
N GLN A 56 21.21 10.44 8.47
CA GLN A 56 20.44 9.91 9.59
C GLN A 56 18.93 10.06 9.34
N THR A 57 18.51 11.21 8.83
CA THR A 57 17.12 11.47 8.47
C THR A 57 16.66 10.53 7.35
N TYR A 58 17.46 10.36 6.31
CA TYR A 58 17.14 9.45 5.20
C TYR A 58 16.98 8.02 5.70
N ARG A 59 17.91 7.55 6.54
CA ARG A 59 17.84 6.19 7.10
C ARG A 59 16.59 5.97 7.93
N ARG A 60 16.25 6.93 8.78
CA ARG A 60 15.03 6.87 9.59
C ARG A 60 13.77 6.80 8.72
N LEU A 61 13.70 7.65 7.69
CA LEU A 61 12.57 7.65 6.76
C LEU A 61 12.46 6.35 5.96
N LEU A 62 13.60 5.77 5.59
CA LEU A 62 13.63 4.47 4.92
C LEU A 62 13.10 3.35 5.82
N GLU A 63 13.51 3.34 7.08
CA GLU A 63 13.00 2.37 8.07
C GLU A 63 11.49 2.51 8.27
N GLU A 64 10.99 3.75 8.36
CA GLU A 64 9.56 4.01 8.48
C GLU A 64 8.79 3.51 7.27
N LYS A 65 9.31 3.78 6.06
CA LYS A 65 8.70 3.29 4.82
C LYS A 65 8.67 1.77 4.78
N ASN A 66 9.77 1.12 5.12
CA ASN A 66 9.87 -0.34 5.09
C ASN A 66 8.88 -0.99 6.07
N LYS A 67 8.64 -0.37 7.21
CA LYS A 67 7.65 -0.84 8.16
C LYS A 67 6.23 -0.77 7.60
N VAL A 68 5.89 0.36 6.97
CA VAL A 68 4.57 0.52 6.33
C VAL A 68 4.42 -0.45 5.16
N GLN A 69 5.49 -0.67 4.39
CA GLN A 69 5.50 -1.64 3.30
C GLN A 69 5.20 -3.05 3.81
N ALA A 70 5.82 -3.45 4.92
CA ALA A 70 5.56 -4.76 5.53
C ALA A 70 4.10 -4.90 5.97
N ASP A 71 3.53 -3.86 6.56
CA ASP A 71 2.11 -3.86 6.95
C ASP A 71 1.20 -3.96 5.73
N TYR A 72 1.53 -3.26 4.66
CA TYR A 72 0.80 -3.31 3.39
C TYR A 72 0.83 -4.72 2.79
N ASP A 73 2.02 -5.32 2.71
CA ASP A 73 2.19 -6.66 2.17
C ASP A 73 1.42 -7.69 2.99
N PHE A 74 1.43 -7.56 4.30
CA PHE A 74 0.65 -8.43 5.19
C PHE A 74 -0.85 -8.29 4.93
N ALA A 75 -1.35 -7.07 4.79
CA ALA A 75 -2.77 -6.83 4.53
C ALA A 75 -3.19 -7.41 3.17
N CYS A 76 -2.36 -7.28 2.14
CA CYS A 76 -2.61 -7.87 0.82
C CYS A 76 -2.64 -9.40 0.90
N ASP A 77 -1.71 -10.02 1.61
CA ASP A 77 -1.69 -11.47 1.79
C ASP A 77 -2.92 -11.96 2.52
N LEU A 78 -3.35 -11.24 3.55
CA LEU A 78 -4.57 -11.56 4.28
C LEU A 78 -5.79 -11.49 3.37
N ALA A 79 -5.90 -10.44 2.57
CA ALA A 79 -7.01 -10.30 1.61
C ALA A 79 -7.03 -11.47 0.61
N LEU A 80 -5.87 -11.85 0.08
CA LEU A 80 -5.78 -12.96 -0.87
C LEU A 80 -6.20 -14.28 -0.24
N ARG A 81 -5.85 -14.54 1.01
CA ARG A 81 -6.29 -15.73 1.73
C ARG A 81 -7.80 -15.77 1.92
N LEU A 82 -8.41 -14.63 2.22
CA LEU A 82 -9.85 -14.52 2.35
C LEU A 82 -10.55 -14.73 1.00
N ILE A 83 -9.99 -14.16 -0.06
CA ILE A 83 -10.52 -14.28 -1.42
C ILE A 83 -10.46 -15.74 -1.91
N ASP A 84 -9.37 -16.46 -1.59
CA ASP A 84 -9.23 -17.88 -1.99
C ASP A 84 -10.35 -18.78 -1.45
N ARG A 85 -11.06 -18.35 -0.42
CA ARG A 85 -12.19 -19.09 0.15
C ARG A 85 -13.51 -18.82 -0.54
N ILE A 86 -13.55 -17.88 -1.46
CA ILE A 86 -14.77 -17.53 -2.21
C ILE A 86 -14.96 -18.55 -3.33
N GLU A 87 -16.10 -19.21 -3.35
CA GLU A 87 -16.37 -20.26 -4.34
C GLU A 87 -16.67 -19.71 -5.73
N ASP A 88 -17.28 -18.52 -5.82
CA ASP A 88 -17.58 -17.88 -7.10
C ASP A 88 -16.33 -17.21 -7.65
N ASP A 89 -15.76 -17.79 -8.71
CA ASP A 89 -14.52 -17.31 -9.32
C ASP A 89 -14.63 -15.87 -9.85
N THR A 90 -15.80 -15.50 -10.36
CA THR A 90 -16.01 -14.15 -10.89
C THR A 90 -15.96 -13.11 -9.79
N ILE A 91 -16.63 -13.38 -8.67
CA ILE A 91 -16.60 -12.51 -7.49
C ILE A 91 -15.21 -12.48 -6.89
N ALA A 92 -14.54 -13.63 -6.74
CA ALA A 92 -13.20 -13.71 -6.19
C ALA A 92 -12.22 -12.88 -7.03
N THR A 93 -12.26 -13.03 -8.35
CA THR A 93 -11.37 -12.28 -9.24
C THR A 93 -11.69 -10.79 -9.22
N GLY A 94 -12.98 -10.43 -9.20
CA GLY A 94 -13.40 -9.04 -9.11
C GLY A 94 -12.91 -8.36 -7.84
N LEU A 95 -13.03 -9.03 -6.70
CA LEU A 95 -12.55 -8.51 -5.42
C LEU A 95 -11.02 -8.41 -5.38
N GLN A 96 -10.32 -9.34 -5.99
CA GLN A 96 -8.86 -9.26 -6.10
C GLN A 96 -8.43 -8.06 -6.94
N LEU A 97 -9.01 -7.88 -8.12
CA LEU A 97 -8.66 -6.78 -9.01
C LEU A 97 -8.96 -5.42 -8.37
N TYR A 98 -10.12 -5.28 -7.74
CA TYR A 98 -10.51 -4.03 -7.12
C TYR A 98 -9.81 -3.79 -5.78
N GLY A 99 -9.83 -4.78 -4.88
CA GLY A 99 -9.40 -4.60 -3.50
C GLY A 99 -7.89 -4.71 -3.30
N VAL A 100 -7.23 -5.63 -3.99
CA VAL A 100 -5.78 -5.88 -3.86
C VAL A 100 -5.01 -5.16 -4.95
N ASN A 101 -5.40 -5.32 -6.21
CA ASN A 101 -4.72 -4.71 -7.35
C ASN A 101 -5.11 -3.25 -7.55
N ARG A 102 -6.12 -2.77 -6.85
CA ARG A 102 -6.55 -1.38 -6.78
C ARG A 102 -7.03 -0.80 -8.10
N LEU A 103 -7.61 -1.64 -8.94
CA LEU A 103 -8.29 -1.17 -10.14
C LEU A 103 -9.63 -0.52 -9.77
N SER A 104 -10.06 0.46 -10.57
CA SER A 104 -11.42 0.98 -10.46
C SER A 104 -12.43 -0.11 -10.78
N TRP A 105 -13.68 0.06 -10.34
CA TRP A 105 -14.75 -0.87 -10.73
C TRP A 105 -14.92 -0.92 -12.25
N ARG A 106 -14.76 0.20 -12.92
CA ARG A 106 -14.84 0.26 -14.38
C ARG A 106 -13.76 -0.60 -15.03
N ALA A 107 -12.50 -0.45 -14.61
CA ALA A 107 -11.40 -1.26 -15.13
C ALA A 107 -11.57 -2.72 -14.79
N THR A 108 -12.04 -3.06 -13.59
CA THR A 108 -12.35 -4.42 -13.16
C THR A 108 -13.41 -5.05 -14.06
N ALA A 109 -14.49 -4.32 -14.34
CA ALA A 109 -15.55 -4.77 -15.23
C ALA A 109 -15.04 -5.04 -16.64
N GLU A 110 -14.20 -4.15 -17.17
CA GLU A 110 -13.60 -4.31 -18.49
C GLU A 110 -12.69 -5.53 -18.55
N CYS A 111 -11.86 -5.74 -17.54
CA CYS A 111 -10.95 -6.90 -17.48
C CYS A 111 -11.69 -8.23 -17.46
N LEU A 112 -12.82 -8.29 -16.73
CA LEU A 112 -13.59 -9.53 -16.59
C LEU A 112 -14.66 -9.70 -17.66
N GLY A 113 -15.03 -8.64 -18.38
CA GLY A 113 -16.16 -8.66 -19.30
C GLY A 113 -17.49 -8.80 -18.59
N VAL A 114 -17.60 -8.35 -17.32
CA VAL A 114 -18.80 -8.45 -16.49
C VAL A 114 -19.17 -7.05 -16.02
N GLN A 115 -20.21 -6.47 -16.64
CA GLN A 115 -20.58 -5.07 -16.40
C GLN A 115 -21.11 -4.80 -14.99
N ASP A 116 -21.78 -5.77 -14.38
CA ASP A 116 -22.37 -5.64 -13.04
C ASP A 116 -21.49 -6.17 -11.91
N ILE A 117 -20.17 -6.24 -12.16
CA ILE A 117 -19.23 -6.81 -11.18
C ILE A 117 -19.24 -6.05 -9.86
N GLN A 118 -19.34 -4.73 -9.89
CA GLN A 118 -19.41 -3.92 -8.68
C GLN A 118 -20.57 -4.34 -7.79
N ARG A 119 -21.77 -4.42 -8.37
CA ARG A 119 -22.97 -4.84 -7.63
C ARG A 119 -22.80 -6.23 -7.06
N ARG A 120 -22.33 -7.18 -7.87
CA ARG A 120 -22.14 -8.57 -7.42
C ARG A 120 -21.17 -8.67 -6.26
N CYS A 121 -20.04 -7.95 -6.34
CA CYS A 121 -19.04 -7.96 -5.27
C CYS A 121 -19.55 -7.26 -4.01
N GLU A 122 -20.24 -6.13 -4.15
CA GLU A 122 -20.82 -5.41 -3.02
C GLU A 122 -21.91 -6.24 -2.33
N ASP A 123 -22.79 -6.87 -3.11
CA ASP A 123 -23.80 -7.77 -2.56
C ASP A 123 -23.18 -8.95 -1.81
N TYR A 124 -22.10 -9.52 -2.36
CA TYR A 124 -21.39 -10.58 -1.70
C TYR A 124 -20.81 -10.12 -0.36
N LEU A 125 -20.15 -8.98 -0.33
CA LEU A 125 -19.55 -8.44 0.90
C LEU A 125 -20.62 -8.11 1.94
N ASN A 126 -21.80 -7.67 1.52
CA ASN A 126 -22.88 -7.31 2.43
C ASN A 126 -23.63 -8.52 2.97
N ASN A 127 -23.69 -9.63 2.22
CA ASN A 127 -24.55 -10.77 2.54
C ASN A 127 -23.79 -11.99 3.08
N ASN A 128 -22.47 -12.03 2.99
CA ASN A 128 -21.67 -13.20 3.41
C ASN A 128 -20.95 -12.97 4.73
N HIS A 129 -21.71 -12.73 5.79
CA HIS A 129 -21.15 -12.54 7.13
C HIS A 129 -20.52 -13.81 7.71
N GLU A 130 -20.96 -14.99 7.27
CA GLU A 130 -20.48 -16.26 7.76
C GLU A 130 -18.99 -16.49 7.50
N GLN A 131 -18.46 -15.88 6.45
CA GLN A 131 -17.03 -15.97 6.11
C GLN A 131 -16.15 -15.10 6.98
N GLU A 132 -16.74 -14.24 7.79
CA GLU A 132 -16.03 -13.35 8.69
C GLU A 132 -15.64 -14.00 10.01
N ASP A 133 -16.15 -15.22 10.26
CA ASP A 133 -15.88 -15.98 11.48
C ASP A 133 -14.59 -16.81 11.39
N PHE A 134 -13.70 -16.48 10.47
CA PHE A 134 -12.44 -17.17 10.33
C PHE A 134 -11.40 -16.67 11.32
N TYR A 135 -10.75 -17.63 11.97
CA TYR A 135 -9.57 -17.39 12.78
C TYR A 135 -8.34 -17.70 11.95
N PHE A 136 -7.43 -16.76 11.94
CA PHE A 136 -6.19 -16.86 11.19
C PHE A 136 -5.08 -17.41 12.07
#